data_ce414afdf8a5cef1a5f7d458d2aeeb73
#
_entry.id   ce414afdf8a5cef1a5f7d458d2aeeb73
#
_cell.length_a   1.000
_cell.length_b   1.000
_cell.length_c   1.000
_cell.angle_alpha   90.00
_cell.angle_beta   90.00
_cell.angle_gamma   90.00
#
_symmetry.space_group_name_H-M   'P 1'
#
loop_
_entity.id
_entity.type
_entity.pdbx_description
1 polymer ?
#
loop_
_entity_poly.entity_id
_entity_poly.type
_entity_poly.pdbx_seq_one_letter_code
_entity_poly.pdbx_strand_id
1 'polypeptide(L)'
;LLASKLHNQGYVFENRRFKLFTFSRILEKGIKHSKSELLFKRSISFYFSSAIDDIVCDLGEGCFKGMEFNLSGQKVFVSRIEVLTLPAFEEKILIRMLAPLTIYSTFEDGNGNKKTHYYAPGEINFSELLEKNAIKKFSTIQADLNYDNLQLSVKPIKVSPERNLQVVRFKNTTIQGWTGIYELFGSRELITVTYEA
;
A
#
# COMPACT_ATOMS: atom_id res chain seq x y z
N LEU A 1 4.55 3.06 -14.18
CA LEU A 1 4.25 4.38 -14.74
C LEU A 1 4.19 5.45 -13.67
N LEU A 2 3.26 5.35 -12.69
CA LEU A 2 3.18 6.30 -11.58
C LEU A 2 4.43 6.25 -10.69
N ALA A 3 4.88 5.05 -10.33
CA ALA A 3 6.10 4.85 -9.56
C ALA A 3 7.36 5.39 -10.26
N SER A 4 7.41 5.49 -11.60
CA SER A 4 8.54 6.06 -12.31
C SER A 4 8.54 7.59 -12.27
N LYS A 5 7.39 8.24 -12.23
CA LYS A 5 7.30 9.71 -12.06
C LYS A 5 7.65 10.16 -10.64
N LEU A 6 7.35 9.29 -9.64
CA LEU A 6 7.69 9.51 -8.24
C LEU A 6 9.04 8.84 -7.84
N HIS A 7 9.84 8.41 -8.82
CA HIS A 7 11.01 7.54 -8.57
C HIS A 7 12.10 8.19 -7.73
N ASN A 8 12.25 9.49 -7.82
CA ASN A 8 13.27 10.25 -7.08
C ASN A 8 12.75 10.75 -5.73
N GLN A 9 11.47 10.63 -5.46
CA GLN A 9 10.88 11.02 -4.19
C GLN A 9 10.91 9.81 -3.25
N GLY A 10 11.39 10.03 -2.05
CA GLY A 10 11.43 9.01 -1.01
C GLY A 10 12.27 9.48 0.15
N TYR A 11 11.80 9.17 1.34
CA TYR A 11 12.45 9.52 2.59
C TYR A 11 13.38 8.38 3.00
N VAL A 12 14.57 8.74 3.45
CA VAL A 12 15.57 7.76 3.91
C VAL A 12 15.49 7.67 5.41
N PHE A 13 15.22 6.47 5.90
CA PHE A 13 15.33 6.14 7.32
C PHE A 13 16.30 4.96 7.44
N GLU A 14 17.38 5.15 8.21
CA GLU A 14 18.50 4.23 8.26
C GLU A 14 19.04 3.99 6.82
N ASN A 15 19.10 2.73 6.39
CA ASN A 15 19.58 2.34 5.07
C ASN A 15 18.44 2.03 4.07
N ARG A 16 17.21 2.43 4.39
CA ARG A 16 16.03 2.15 3.54
C ARG A 16 15.36 3.42 3.08
N ARG A 17 14.93 3.42 1.83
CA ARG A 17 14.10 4.50 1.27
C ARG A 17 12.64 4.10 1.33
N PHE A 18 11.85 4.86 2.08
CA PHE A 18 10.39 4.74 2.16
C PHE A 18 9.74 5.64 1.11
N LYS A 19 8.80 5.11 0.39
CA LYS A 19 8.06 5.87 -0.64
C LYS A 19 6.74 6.42 -0.13
N LEU A 20 6.42 6.35 1.12
CA LEU A 20 5.30 6.95 1.86
C LEU A 20 4.02 7.22 1.04
N PHE A 21 3.74 6.38 0.06
CA PHE A 21 2.54 6.41 -0.75
C PHE A 21 2.06 5.01 -1.08
N THR A 22 0.77 4.91 -1.34
CA THR A 22 0.12 3.68 -1.75
C THR A 22 -0.91 3.94 -2.85
N PHE A 23 -1.35 2.89 -3.52
CA PHE A 23 -2.44 2.95 -4.49
C PHE A 23 -3.28 1.67 -4.45
N SER A 24 -4.55 1.82 -4.73
CA SER A 24 -5.46 0.70 -4.86
C SER A 24 -5.17 -0.10 -6.14
N ARG A 25 -5.79 -1.26 -6.25
CA ARG A 25 -5.97 -1.89 -7.56
C ARG A 25 -6.92 -1.04 -8.41
N ILE A 26 -6.92 -1.32 -9.72
CA ILE A 26 -7.96 -0.79 -10.61
C ILE A 26 -9.32 -1.23 -10.07
N LEU A 27 -10.25 -0.28 -9.92
CA LEU A 27 -11.55 -0.51 -9.30
C LEU A 27 -12.51 -1.24 -10.23
N GLU A 28 -12.40 -1.00 -11.53
CA GLU A 28 -13.24 -1.63 -12.53
C GLU A 28 -12.80 -3.07 -12.80
N LYS A 29 -13.78 -3.92 -13.08
CA LYS A 29 -13.51 -5.29 -13.51
C LYS A 29 -13.18 -5.32 -15.00
N GLY A 30 -11.96 -5.71 -15.32
CA GLY A 30 -11.58 -6.03 -16.69
C GLY A 30 -12.22 -7.36 -17.15
N ILE A 31 -12.59 -7.41 -18.42
CA ILE A 31 -13.00 -8.64 -19.08
C ILE A 31 -11.73 -9.32 -19.59
N LYS A 32 -11.52 -10.57 -19.21
CA LYS A 32 -10.36 -11.33 -19.69
C LYS A 32 -10.51 -11.58 -21.19
N HIS A 33 -9.61 -11.01 -21.98
CA HIS A 33 -9.61 -11.17 -23.43
C HIS A 33 -8.66 -12.29 -23.86
N SER A 34 -7.49 -12.38 -23.24
CA SER A 34 -6.51 -13.44 -23.45
C SER A 34 -5.79 -13.81 -22.14
N LYS A 35 -4.76 -14.66 -22.20
CA LYS A 35 -3.95 -15.01 -21.01
C LYS A 35 -3.24 -13.81 -20.39
N SER A 36 -2.92 -12.80 -21.19
CA SER A 36 -2.12 -11.61 -20.80
C SER A 36 -2.88 -10.29 -20.94
N GLU A 37 -4.13 -10.29 -21.39
CA GLU A 37 -4.88 -9.08 -21.72
C GLU A 37 -6.19 -8.98 -20.97
N LEU A 38 -6.47 -7.78 -20.48
CA LEU A 38 -7.74 -7.38 -19.89
C LEU A 38 -8.35 -6.26 -20.74
N LEU A 39 -9.61 -6.42 -21.12
CA LEU A 39 -10.39 -5.39 -21.81
C LEU A 39 -11.24 -4.62 -20.81
N PHE A 40 -11.12 -3.30 -20.83
CA PHE A 40 -11.98 -2.39 -20.07
C PHE A 40 -12.88 -1.63 -21.04
N LYS A 41 -14.20 -1.71 -20.85
CA LYS A 41 -15.19 -1.08 -21.75
C LYS A 41 -15.29 0.43 -21.57
N ARG A 42 -14.81 0.95 -20.44
CA ARG A 42 -14.88 2.37 -20.07
C ARG A 42 -13.57 2.79 -19.43
N SER A 43 -13.53 4.01 -18.89
CA SER A 43 -12.44 4.49 -18.06
C SER A 43 -12.14 3.52 -16.91
N ILE A 44 -10.90 3.50 -16.50
CA ILE A 44 -10.44 2.82 -15.28
C ILE A 44 -10.12 3.87 -14.23
N SER A 45 -10.32 3.51 -12.96
CA SER A 45 -9.99 4.37 -11.83
C SER A 45 -9.23 3.61 -10.75
N PHE A 46 -8.49 4.34 -9.94
CA PHE A 46 -7.80 3.83 -8.76
C PHE A 46 -7.65 4.97 -7.75
N TYR A 47 -7.49 4.62 -6.50
CA TYR A 47 -7.11 5.55 -5.44
C TYR A 47 -5.60 5.63 -5.30
N PHE A 48 -5.12 6.82 -5.01
CA PHE A 48 -3.75 7.09 -4.60
C PHE A 48 -3.78 7.84 -3.28
N SER A 49 -2.89 7.51 -2.37
CA SER A 49 -2.76 8.15 -1.07
C SER A 49 -1.30 8.29 -0.70
N SER A 50 -0.97 9.34 0.04
CA SER A 50 0.34 9.56 0.62
C SER A 50 0.19 10.31 1.94
N ALA A 51 1.02 9.96 2.91
CA ALA A 51 1.16 10.72 4.17
C ALA A 51 1.96 12.03 3.99
N ILE A 52 2.29 12.40 2.77
CA ILE A 52 3.02 13.61 2.39
C ILE A 52 2.25 14.33 1.28
N ASP A 53 1.71 15.49 1.61
CA ASP A 53 0.88 16.28 0.70
C ASP A 53 1.61 16.65 -0.59
N ASP A 54 2.87 17.00 -0.53
CA ASP A 54 3.68 17.33 -1.71
C ASP A 54 3.70 16.20 -2.75
N ILE A 55 3.74 14.94 -2.30
CA ILE A 55 3.69 13.78 -3.21
C ILE A 55 2.34 13.70 -3.93
N VAL A 56 1.25 14.02 -3.23
CA VAL A 56 -0.10 14.04 -3.82
C VAL A 56 -0.21 15.19 -4.82
N CYS A 57 0.28 16.37 -4.45
CA CYS A 57 0.30 17.55 -5.31
C CYS A 57 1.14 17.32 -6.57
N ASP A 58 2.36 16.84 -6.42
CA ASP A 58 3.27 16.54 -7.55
C ASP A 58 2.69 15.53 -8.52
N LEU A 59 2.02 14.49 -7.98
CA LEU A 59 1.32 13.51 -8.84
C LEU A 59 0.17 14.15 -9.58
N GLY A 60 -0.65 14.97 -8.90
CA GLY A 60 -1.77 15.69 -9.49
C GLY A 60 -1.30 16.61 -10.62
N GLU A 61 -0.32 17.47 -10.36
CA GLU A 61 0.27 18.35 -11.36
C GLU A 61 0.89 17.57 -12.53
N GLY A 62 1.62 16.49 -12.24
CA GLY A 62 2.21 15.63 -13.27
C GLY A 62 1.18 14.96 -14.15
N CYS A 63 0.01 14.65 -13.59
CA CYS A 63 -1.13 14.12 -14.36
C CYS A 63 -1.76 15.19 -15.26
N PHE A 64 -1.87 16.43 -14.80
CA PHE A 64 -2.40 17.54 -15.61
C PHE A 64 -1.42 17.99 -16.70
N LYS A 65 -0.13 18.08 -16.39
CA LYS A 65 0.90 18.51 -17.36
C LYS A 65 1.18 17.46 -18.45
N GLY A 66 0.98 16.19 -18.15
CA GLY A 66 1.30 15.10 -19.06
C GLY A 66 0.10 14.24 -19.41
N MET A 67 -1.01 14.81 -19.82
CA MET A 67 -2.31 14.18 -20.05
C MET A 67 -2.30 12.78 -20.72
N GLU A 68 -1.22 12.41 -21.40
CA GLU A 68 -1.05 11.11 -22.06
C GLU A 68 -0.03 10.24 -21.34
N PHE A 69 -0.39 8.99 -21.09
CA PHE A 69 0.47 7.99 -20.47
C PHE A 69 0.47 6.71 -21.33
N ASN A 70 1.55 5.96 -21.26
CA ASN A 70 1.61 4.62 -21.84
C ASN A 70 1.43 3.58 -20.72
N LEU A 71 0.36 2.81 -20.78
CA LEU A 71 0.08 1.71 -19.87
C LEU A 71 0.15 0.40 -20.65
N SER A 72 1.24 -0.36 -20.49
CA SER A 72 1.46 -1.64 -21.19
C SER A 72 1.28 -1.55 -22.72
N GLY A 73 1.84 -0.50 -23.34
CA GLY A 73 1.75 -0.27 -24.78
C GLY A 73 0.48 0.48 -25.23
N GLN A 74 -0.47 0.71 -24.35
CA GLN A 74 -1.70 1.47 -24.65
C GLN A 74 -1.55 2.92 -24.19
N LYS A 75 -1.95 3.85 -25.07
CA LYS A 75 -2.08 5.25 -24.71
C LYS A 75 -3.33 5.44 -23.86
N VAL A 76 -3.17 6.05 -22.69
CA VAL A 76 -4.27 6.37 -21.78
C VAL A 76 -4.20 7.85 -21.40
N PHE A 77 -5.35 8.46 -21.16
CA PHE A 77 -5.49 9.86 -20.83
C PHE A 77 -6.13 9.98 -19.44
N VAL A 78 -5.67 10.92 -18.65
CA VAL A 78 -6.34 11.27 -17.40
C VAL A 78 -7.57 12.12 -17.73
N SER A 79 -8.75 11.58 -17.47
CA SER A 79 -10.00 12.28 -17.72
C SER A 79 -10.52 13.04 -16.49
N ARG A 80 -10.14 12.61 -15.29
CA ARG A 80 -10.62 13.21 -14.04
C ARG A 80 -9.67 12.92 -12.90
N ILE A 81 -9.48 13.89 -12.03
CA ILE A 81 -8.83 13.77 -10.73
C ILE A 81 -9.79 14.31 -9.68
N GLU A 82 -9.99 13.58 -8.61
CA GLU A 82 -10.78 13.98 -7.46
C GLU A 82 -9.89 13.92 -6.21
N VAL A 83 -9.92 15.00 -5.43
CA VAL A 83 -9.33 15.02 -4.10
C VAL A 83 -10.40 14.59 -3.10
N LEU A 84 -10.12 13.54 -2.34
CA LEU A 84 -11.03 13.04 -1.33
C LEU A 84 -10.64 13.61 0.03
N THR A 85 -11.64 13.99 0.80
CA THR A 85 -11.42 14.37 2.20
C THR A 85 -11.09 13.15 3.03
N LEU A 86 -10.04 13.25 3.83
CA LEU A 86 -9.70 12.20 4.79
C LEU A 86 -10.79 12.09 5.87
N PRO A 87 -11.12 10.88 6.31
CA PRO A 87 -12.00 10.70 7.44
C PRO A 87 -11.33 11.22 8.72
N ALA A 88 -12.12 11.65 9.69
CA ALA A 88 -11.60 11.90 11.03
C ALA A 88 -11.16 10.55 11.63
N PHE A 89 -9.88 10.45 11.97
CA PHE A 89 -9.34 9.25 12.61
C PHE A 89 -9.56 9.31 14.11
N GLU A 90 -10.07 8.23 14.64
CA GLU A 90 -10.18 7.96 16.07
C GLU A 90 -9.17 6.87 16.47
N GLU A 91 -9.09 6.54 17.74
CA GLU A 91 -8.22 5.46 18.26
C GLU A 91 -8.62 4.06 17.75
N LYS A 92 -9.78 3.96 17.09
CA LYS A 92 -10.32 2.72 16.54
C LYS A 92 -11.06 3.00 15.24
N ILE A 93 -10.66 2.30 14.16
CA ILE A 93 -11.34 2.39 12.87
C ILE A 93 -11.44 1.02 12.19
N LEU A 94 -12.44 0.88 11.32
CA LEU A 94 -12.55 -0.25 10.40
C LEU A 94 -12.09 0.18 9.01
N ILE A 95 -11.16 -0.58 8.44
CA ILE A 95 -10.66 -0.34 7.08
C ILE A 95 -10.92 -1.53 6.18
N ARG A 96 -11.10 -1.25 4.89
CA ARG A 96 -11.11 -2.27 3.84
C ARG A 96 -9.87 -2.12 2.98
N MET A 97 -9.09 -3.19 2.86
CA MET A 97 -7.93 -3.22 1.98
C MET A 97 -8.35 -3.18 0.51
N LEU A 98 -7.97 -2.15 -0.20
CA LEU A 98 -8.21 -1.99 -1.64
C LEU A 98 -7.08 -2.60 -2.49
N ALA A 99 -5.94 -2.86 -1.89
CA ALA A 99 -4.84 -3.64 -2.44
C ALA A 99 -4.41 -4.71 -1.43
N PRO A 100 -3.74 -5.80 -1.84
CA PRO A 100 -3.27 -6.80 -0.89
C PRO A 100 -2.20 -6.26 0.04
N LEU A 101 -2.41 -6.38 1.34
CA LEU A 101 -1.41 -6.11 2.37
C LEU A 101 -0.45 -7.30 2.46
N THR A 102 0.85 -7.04 2.35
CA THR A 102 1.90 -8.06 2.41
C THR A 102 2.80 -7.81 3.61
N ILE A 103 2.80 -8.74 4.54
CA ILE A 103 3.68 -8.74 5.72
C ILE A 103 4.59 -9.95 5.65
N TYR A 104 5.89 -9.73 5.73
CA TYR A 104 6.87 -10.81 5.62
C TYR A 104 8.15 -10.51 6.40
N SER A 105 8.89 -11.57 6.70
CA SER A 105 10.29 -11.50 7.11
C SER A 105 11.16 -12.38 6.22
N THR A 106 12.45 -12.07 6.15
CA THR A 106 13.44 -12.87 5.45
C THR A 106 14.43 -13.40 6.47
N PHE A 107 14.72 -14.68 6.39
CA PHE A 107 15.70 -15.38 7.23
C PHE A 107 16.61 -16.24 6.36
N GLU A 108 17.75 -16.63 6.90
CA GLU A 108 18.66 -17.59 6.26
C GLU A 108 18.38 -18.99 6.83
N ASP A 109 18.25 -19.96 5.93
CA ASP A 109 18.16 -21.37 6.35
C ASP A 109 19.53 -21.91 6.77
N GLY A 110 19.57 -23.14 7.32
CA GLY A 110 20.80 -23.78 7.77
C GLY A 110 21.88 -23.94 6.68
N ASN A 111 21.56 -23.73 5.42
CA ASN A 111 22.45 -23.78 4.27
C ASN A 111 22.85 -22.38 3.75
N GLY A 112 22.47 -21.29 4.45
CA GLY A 112 22.75 -19.92 4.05
C GLY A 112 21.83 -19.38 2.95
N ASN A 113 20.77 -20.08 2.57
CA ASN A 113 19.83 -19.61 1.57
C ASN A 113 18.80 -18.67 2.20
N LYS A 114 18.57 -17.52 1.56
CA LYS A 114 17.53 -16.58 1.98
C LYS A 114 16.14 -17.11 1.67
N LYS A 115 15.30 -17.22 2.70
CA LYS A 115 13.89 -17.61 2.60
C LYS A 115 13.00 -16.50 3.11
N THR A 116 11.84 -16.33 2.47
CA THR A 116 10.83 -15.36 2.87
C THR A 116 9.63 -16.10 3.46
N HIS A 117 9.24 -15.70 4.65
CA HIS A 117 8.02 -16.14 5.29
C HIS A 117 6.99 -15.01 5.21
N TYR A 118 5.80 -15.31 4.68
CA TYR A 118 4.67 -14.40 4.60
C TYR A 118 3.69 -14.70 5.72
N TYR A 119 3.40 -13.70 6.56
CA TYR A 119 2.53 -13.87 7.71
C TYR A 119 1.06 -13.78 7.32
N ALA A 120 0.23 -14.64 7.91
CA ALA A 120 -1.21 -14.57 7.79
C ALA A 120 -1.81 -13.61 8.83
N PRO A 121 -2.93 -12.92 8.51
CA PRO A 121 -3.68 -12.14 9.49
C PRO A 121 -4.15 -13.04 10.64
N GLY A 122 -3.87 -12.66 11.86
CA GLY A 122 -4.13 -13.47 13.06
C GLY A 122 -2.88 -14.09 13.67
N GLU A 123 -1.77 -14.16 12.94
CA GLU A 123 -0.47 -14.42 13.55
C GLU A 123 0.00 -13.18 14.33
N ILE A 124 0.59 -13.39 15.51
CA ILE A 124 1.07 -12.28 16.37
C ILE A 124 2.03 -11.38 15.60
N ASN A 125 2.97 -11.95 14.89
CA ASN A 125 3.96 -11.21 14.11
C ASN A 125 3.35 -10.35 12.99
N PHE A 126 2.13 -10.66 12.51
CA PHE A 126 1.46 -9.84 11.49
C PHE A 126 1.18 -8.42 12.00
N SER A 127 0.58 -8.30 13.19
CA SER A 127 0.28 -7.00 13.79
C SER A 127 1.55 -6.28 14.24
N GLU A 128 2.48 -6.98 14.90
CA GLU A 128 3.74 -6.40 15.37
C GLU A 128 4.62 -5.83 14.25
N LEU A 129 4.73 -6.54 13.13
CA LEU A 129 5.52 -6.07 12.00
C LEU A 129 4.86 -4.88 11.30
N LEU A 130 3.53 -4.84 11.27
CA LEU A 130 2.81 -3.69 10.73
C LEU A 130 2.99 -2.46 11.64
N GLU A 131 2.86 -2.61 12.95
CA GLU A 131 3.14 -1.57 13.93
C GLU A 131 4.56 -1.01 13.78
N LYS A 132 5.57 -1.88 13.76
CA LYS A 132 6.98 -1.49 13.55
C LYS A 132 7.17 -0.73 12.23
N ASN A 133 6.46 -1.14 11.18
CA ASN A 133 6.51 -0.44 9.89
C ASN A 133 5.83 0.93 9.97
N ALA A 134 4.69 1.04 10.64
CA ALA A 134 3.97 2.30 10.86
C ALA A 134 4.82 3.30 11.65
N ILE A 135 5.45 2.85 12.75
CA ILE A 135 6.37 3.67 13.55
C ILE A 135 7.52 4.18 12.68
N LYS A 136 8.15 3.32 11.88
CA LYS A 136 9.25 3.72 10.97
C LYS A 136 8.80 4.73 9.90
N LYS A 137 7.60 4.59 9.36
CA LYS A 137 7.05 5.56 8.43
C LYS A 137 6.79 6.90 9.11
N PHE A 138 6.17 6.86 10.28
CA PHE A 138 5.86 8.05 11.06
C PHE A 138 7.12 8.80 11.49
N SER A 139 8.15 8.09 11.99
CA SER A 139 9.44 8.70 12.37
C SER A 139 10.19 9.32 11.19
N THR A 140 9.92 8.85 9.97
CA THR A 140 10.49 9.43 8.75
C THR A 140 9.85 10.78 8.40
N ILE A 141 8.59 10.99 8.82
CA ILE A 141 7.84 12.23 8.56
C ILE A 141 8.08 13.25 9.67
N GLN A 142 8.18 12.79 10.92
CA GLN A 142 8.27 13.63 12.11
C GLN A 142 9.44 13.16 13.00
N ALA A 143 10.65 13.57 12.61
CA ALA A 143 11.89 13.09 13.24
C ALA A 143 12.05 13.51 14.73
N ASP A 144 11.39 14.58 15.18
CA ASP A 144 11.62 15.20 16.49
C ASP A 144 10.65 14.73 17.59
N LEU A 145 9.78 13.74 17.32
CA LEU A 145 8.82 13.24 18.30
C LEU A 145 9.34 12.02 19.06
N ASN A 146 8.88 11.88 20.30
CA ASN A 146 9.07 10.65 21.07
C ASN A 146 8.05 9.59 20.62
N TYR A 147 8.54 8.41 20.22
CA TYR A 147 7.74 7.31 19.69
C TYR A 147 7.42 6.22 20.72
N ASP A 148 7.95 6.32 21.95
CA ASP A 148 7.90 5.25 22.95
C ASP A 148 6.47 4.87 23.39
N ASN A 149 5.53 5.79 23.24
CA ASN A 149 4.12 5.59 23.62
C ASN A 149 3.19 5.31 22.43
N LEU A 150 3.72 5.23 21.19
CA LEU A 150 2.90 4.98 20.01
C LEU A 150 2.63 3.48 19.86
N GLN A 151 1.37 3.13 19.70
CA GLN A 151 0.91 1.74 19.56
C GLN A 151 -0.06 1.60 18.40
N LEU A 152 0.02 0.47 17.69
CA LEU A 152 -0.92 0.09 16.66
C LEU A 152 -1.19 -1.41 16.69
N SER A 153 -2.43 -1.78 16.87
CA SER A 153 -2.90 -3.15 16.75
C SER A 153 -3.77 -3.31 15.51
N VAL A 154 -3.60 -4.41 14.79
CA VAL A 154 -4.35 -4.73 13.58
C VAL A 154 -5.01 -6.09 13.74
N LYS A 155 -6.35 -6.09 13.69
CA LYS A 155 -7.15 -7.28 13.88
C LYS A 155 -7.97 -7.60 12.62
N PRO A 156 -7.88 -8.81 12.06
CA PRO A 156 -8.76 -9.23 10.98
C PRO A 156 -10.20 -9.39 11.49
N ILE A 157 -11.17 -8.78 10.82
CA ILE A 157 -12.59 -8.88 11.16
C ILE A 157 -13.31 -9.80 10.18
N LYS A 158 -13.11 -9.59 8.87
CA LYS A 158 -13.67 -10.43 7.81
C LYS A 158 -12.55 -10.79 6.85
N VAL A 159 -11.75 -11.77 7.22
CA VAL A 159 -10.61 -12.27 6.44
C VAL A 159 -10.60 -13.79 6.50
N SER A 160 -10.56 -14.43 5.33
CA SER A 160 -10.36 -15.88 5.21
C SER A 160 -9.42 -16.19 4.05
N PRO A 161 -8.65 -17.29 4.12
CA PRO A 161 -7.71 -17.66 3.05
C PRO A 161 -8.39 -17.80 1.69
N GLU A 162 -9.57 -18.40 1.64
CA GLU A 162 -10.28 -18.71 0.39
C GLU A 162 -10.74 -17.47 -0.36
N ARG A 163 -11.00 -16.38 0.36
CA ARG A 163 -11.55 -15.14 -0.21
C ARG A 163 -10.51 -14.02 -0.30
N ASN A 164 -9.58 -13.99 0.61
CA ASN A 164 -8.76 -12.80 0.86
C ASN A 164 -7.27 -13.00 0.60
N LEU A 165 -6.76 -14.25 0.60
CA LEU A 165 -5.40 -14.52 0.20
C LEU A 165 -5.24 -14.29 -1.30
N GLN A 166 -4.27 -13.45 -1.64
CA GLN A 166 -3.87 -13.18 -3.02
C GLN A 166 -2.44 -13.66 -3.22
N VAL A 167 -2.25 -14.54 -4.17
CA VAL A 167 -0.93 -15.04 -4.55
C VAL A 167 -0.59 -14.48 -5.91
N VAL A 168 0.45 -13.64 -5.97
CA VAL A 168 0.87 -12.95 -7.19
C VAL A 168 2.31 -13.36 -7.53
N ARG A 169 2.52 -13.76 -8.77
CA ARG A 169 3.87 -13.97 -9.29
C ARG A 169 4.38 -12.67 -9.90
N PHE A 170 5.41 -12.09 -9.30
CA PHE A 170 6.05 -10.88 -9.79
C PHE A 170 7.53 -11.17 -10.08
N LYS A 171 7.92 -11.03 -11.35
CA LYS A 171 9.22 -11.51 -11.83
C LYS A 171 9.36 -13.01 -11.50
N ASN A 172 10.37 -13.41 -10.77
CA ASN A 172 10.59 -14.81 -10.36
C ASN A 172 10.19 -15.09 -8.91
N THR A 173 9.50 -14.16 -8.26
CA THR A 173 9.11 -14.27 -6.86
C THR A 173 7.61 -14.43 -6.72
N THR A 174 7.19 -15.36 -5.88
CA THR A 174 5.79 -15.49 -5.46
C THR A 174 5.57 -14.62 -4.24
N ILE A 175 4.62 -13.69 -4.33
CA ILE A 175 4.25 -12.76 -3.26
C ILE A 175 2.87 -13.15 -2.76
N GLN A 176 2.72 -13.23 -1.45
CA GLN A 176 1.43 -13.43 -0.79
C GLN A 176 1.00 -12.14 -0.11
N GLY A 177 -0.26 -11.80 -0.25
CA GLY A 177 -0.84 -10.64 0.40
C GLY A 177 -2.32 -10.86 0.71
N TRP A 178 -2.85 -10.07 1.59
CA TRP A 178 -4.18 -10.26 2.15
C TRP A 178 -5.04 -9.03 1.93
N THR A 179 -6.24 -9.25 1.40
CA THR A 179 -7.33 -8.27 1.34
C THR A 179 -8.31 -8.51 2.49
N GLY A 180 -9.38 -7.74 2.58
CA GLY A 180 -10.43 -7.95 3.58
C GLY A 180 -10.71 -6.72 4.42
N ILE A 181 -11.38 -6.93 5.55
CA ILE A 181 -11.73 -5.88 6.51
C ILE A 181 -10.95 -6.12 7.78
N TYR A 182 -10.30 -5.06 8.24
CA TYR A 182 -9.47 -5.05 9.44
C TYR A 182 -9.93 -3.93 10.37
N GLU A 183 -9.75 -4.14 11.64
CA GLU A 183 -9.85 -3.14 12.68
C GLU A 183 -8.43 -2.66 13.01
N LEU A 184 -8.23 -1.36 12.94
CA LEU A 184 -7.04 -0.71 13.48
C LEU A 184 -7.41 -0.10 14.83
N PHE A 185 -6.56 -0.30 15.82
CA PHE A 185 -6.70 0.26 17.16
C PHE A 185 -5.36 0.75 17.66
N GLY A 186 -5.31 1.97 18.22
CA GLY A 186 -4.08 2.55 18.76
C GLY A 186 -3.99 4.06 18.59
N SER A 187 -2.76 4.56 18.51
CA SER A 187 -2.48 5.99 18.36
C SER A 187 -2.99 6.53 17.04
N ARG A 188 -3.66 7.67 17.04
CA ARG A 188 -4.23 8.32 15.84
C ARG A 188 -3.17 8.56 14.77
N GLU A 189 -1.98 8.95 15.18
CA GLU A 189 -0.84 9.22 14.33
C GLU A 189 -0.45 7.98 13.52
N LEU A 190 -0.34 6.81 14.17
CA LEU A 190 -0.03 5.56 13.49
C LEU A 190 -1.17 5.06 12.62
N ILE A 191 -2.41 5.25 13.07
CA ILE A 191 -3.59 4.93 12.24
C ILE A 191 -3.58 5.78 10.97
N THR A 192 -3.36 7.09 11.10
CA THR A 192 -3.31 8.02 9.97
C THR A 192 -2.22 7.62 8.97
N VAL A 193 -0.99 7.49 9.42
CA VAL A 193 0.13 7.13 8.53
C VAL A 193 -0.04 5.75 7.89
N THR A 194 -0.67 4.81 8.61
CA THR A 194 -0.95 3.47 8.06
C THR A 194 -2.04 3.50 6.99
N TYR A 195 -3.01 4.41 7.14
CA TYR A 195 -4.08 4.59 6.15
C TYR A 195 -3.59 5.28 4.88
N GLU A 196 -2.68 6.23 5.01
CA GLU A 196 -2.23 7.09 3.91
C GLU A 196 -1.03 6.53 3.14
N ALA A 197 -0.23 5.62 3.73
CA ALA A 197 1.06 5.23 3.15
C ALA A 197 1.34 3.72 3.11
#